data_25b345d3c56877a6aa2dc9ca40eccf1c
#
_entry.id   25b345d3c56877a6aa2dc9ca40eccf1c
#
_cell.length_a   1.000
_cell.length_b   1.000
_cell.length_c   1.000
_cell.angle_alpha   90.00
_cell.angle_beta   90.00
_cell.angle_gamma   90.00
#
_symmetry.space_group_name_H-M   'P 1'
#
loop_
_entity.id
_entity.type
_entity.pdbx_description
1 polymer ?
#
loop_
_entity_poly.entity_id
_entity_poly.type
_entity_poly.pdbx_seq_one_letter_code
_entity_poly.pdbx_strand_id
1 'polypeptide(L)'
;MAYYRINGGKRLEGAVTISGAKNAALAIIPAVILSGESCLLENLPEIEDVRIVEEILTSMGAAISRTPDGSMRIDPSGINTFSVTGEMVSSMRASYYLLGALLGRYKKAEIALPGGCAIGQRPIDQHIKGMRALGADIVIQGGSVKARADKLRGAEIYLDVVSVGATINIMLAAVAAEGQTIIANAAKEPHVVDVANFLNMMGANVKGAGTDVIRIQGGRRLHGCTYAVIPDQIEAGTFMIAAAATRGDVIINNVIPTHLEAISAKLMECGVAVSEGDDGRDFFIRVSADKRPRAVNIKTLPYPGFPTDLQQPMMALLATAEGNSFIMENIFENRFNHVPELAKMGASISISSRTATVEGVERLYGAPLCASDLRAGAALVIAALAAEGESTISHIHFIDRGYEFLEQKLRALGADITRIEE
;
A
#
# COMPACT_ATOMS: atom_id res chain seq x y z
N MET A 1 12.92 -16.36 -15.96
CA MET A 1 12.26 -15.31 -15.10
C MET A 1 10.78 -15.25 -15.44
N ALA A 2 9.89 -15.16 -14.46
CA ALA A 2 8.45 -15.11 -14.71
C ALA A 2 8.03 -13.82 -15.42
N TYR A 3 7.06 -13.92 -16.32
CA TYR A 3 6.45 -12.78 -17.02
C TYR A 3 4.97 -13.02 -17.31
N TYR A 4 4.21 -11.96 -17.53
CA TYR A 4 2.84 -12.03 -18.02
C TYR A 4 2.81 -11.91 -19.53
N ARG A 5 1.98 -12.75 -20.17
CA ARG A 5 1.53 -12.62 -21.55
C ARG A 5 0.05 -12.25 -21.53
N ILE A 6 -0.31 -11.16 -22.21
CA ILE A 6 -1.65 -10.58 -22.20
C ILE A 6 -2.09 -10.31 -23.63
N ASN A 7 -3.21 -10.89 -24.05
CA ASN A 7 -3.92 -10.52 -25.27
C ASN A 7 -5.02 -9.54 -24.91
N GLY A 8 -4.84 -8.27 -25.25
CA GLY A 8 -5.75 -7.20 -24.91
C GLY A 8 -7.03 -7.16 -25.71
N GLY A 9 -7.85 -6.13 -25.47
CA GLY A 9 -9.09 -5.85 -26.18
C GLY A 9 -10.34 -6.61 -25.70
N LYS A 10 -10.23 -7.45 -24.65
CA LYS A 10 -11.37 -8.10 -24.02
C LYS A 10 -11.95 -7.22 -22.92
N ARG A 11 -13.29 -7.11 -22.88
CA ARG A 11 -13.99 -6.45 -21.77
C ARG A 11 -13.87 -7.29 -20.52
N LEU A 12 -13.63 -6.65 -19.39
CA LEU A 12 -13.69 -7.31 -18.08
C LEU A 12 -15.13 -7.34 -17.60
N GLU A 13 -15.64 -8.50 -17.22
CA GLU A 13 -17.02 -8.68 -16.75
C GLU A 13 -17.06 -9.67 -15.59
N GLY A 14 -17.97 -9.46 -14.63
CA GLY A 14 -18.15 -10.36 -13.49
C GLY A 14 -17.86 -9.72 -12.14
N ALA A 15 -17.39 -10.51 -11.19
CA ALA A 15 -17.15 -10.07 -9.84
C ALA A 15 -15.75 -10.48 -9.37
N VAL A 16 -15.10 -9.60 -8.59
CA VAL A 16 -13.80 -9.83 -7.93
C VAL A 16 -13.89 -9.48 -6.46
N THR A 17 -13.26 -10.28 -5.61
CA THR A 17 -13.15 -10.01 -4.17
C THR A 17 -11.78 -9.44 -3.86
N ILE A 18 -11.76 -8.32 -3.13
CA ILE A 18 -10.53 -7.61 -2.75
C ILE A 18 -9.90 -8.28 -1.53
N SER A 19 -8.58 -8.43 -1.58
CA SER A 19 -7.76 -8.96 -0.49
C SER A 19 -7.51 -7.93 0.60
N GLY A 20 -6.95 -8.36 1.71
CA GLY A 20 -6.55 -7.46 2.79
C GLY A 20 -5.50 -6.43 2.37
N ALA A 21 -5.56 -5.27 3.01
CA ALA A 21 -4.71 -4.14 2.67
C ALA A 21 -3.23 -4.41 2.96
N LYS A 22 -2.42 -4.44 1.91
CA LYS A 22 -0.95 -4.56 2.02
C LYS A 22 -0.37 -3.60 3.06
N ASN A 23 -0.69 -2.31 2.92
CA ASN A 23 -0.08 -1.26 3.74
C ASN A 23 -0.49 -1.36 5.22
N ALA A 24 -1.68 -1.88 5.51
CA ALA A 24 -2.13 -2.19 6.86
C ALA A 24 -1.42 -3.44 7.41
N ALA A 25 -1.41 -4.53 6.65
CA ALA A 25 -0.77 -5.79 7.04
C ALA A 25 0.69 -5.60 7.43
N LEU A 26 1.46 -4.86 6.60
CA LEU A 26 2.89 -4.60 6.84
C LEU A 26 3.18 -3.77 8.10
N ALA A 27 2.19 -3.07 8.64
CA ALA A 27 2.31 -2.32 9.90
C ALA A 27 1.74 -3.10 11.10
N ILE A 28 0.65 -3.84 10.90
CA ILE A 28 -0.03 -4.62 11.95
C ILE A 28 0.79 -5.84 12.34
N ILE A 29 1.41 -6.54 11.38
CA ILE A 29 2.24 -7.72 11.68
C ILE A 29 3.38 -7.39 12.65
N PRO A 30 4.22 -6.35 12.44
CA PRO A 30 5.21 -5.93 13.43
C PRO A 30 4.61 -5.43 14.75
N ALA A 31 3.41 -4.83 14.71
CA ALA A 31 2.76 -4.30 15.91
C ALA A 31 2.39 -5.39 16.94
N VAL A 32 2.23 -6.65 16.50
CA VAL A 32 1.99 -7.80 17.40
C VAL A 32 3.08 -7.93 18.47
N ILE A 33 4.33 -7.54 18.16
CA ILE A 33 5.46 -7.55 19.10
C ILE A 33 5.13 -6.82 20.41
N LEU A 34 4.32 -5.76 20.34
CA LEU A 34 4.02 -4.89 21.47
C LEU A 34 3.24 -5.59 22.59
N SER A 35 2.38 -6.57 22.27
CA SER A 35 1.60 -7.32 23.26
C SER A 35 2.46 -8.31 24.06
N GLY A 36 3.43 -8.96 23.40
CA GLY A 36 4.17 -10.10 23.91
C GLY A 36 3.32 -11.36 24.07
N GLU A 37 2.09 -11.34 23.54
CA GLU A 37 1.13 -12.43 23.57
C GLU A 37 0.69 -12.77 22.14
N SER A 38 0.19 -13.98 21.91
CA SER A 38 -0.21 -14.46 20.59
C SER A 38 -1.41 -13.67 20.04
N CYS A 39 -1.32 -13.23 18.77
CA CYS A 39 -2.43 -12.66 18.02
C CYS A 39 -2.79 -13.55 16.83
N LEU A 40 -4.07 -13.53 16.44
CA LEU A 40 -4.58 -14.10 15.20
C LEU A 40 -4.96 -12.96 14.25
N LEU A 41 -4.30 -12.90 13.10
CA LEU A 41 -4.57 -11.90 12.07
C LEU A 41 -5.32 -12.55 10.91
N GLU A 42 -6.49 -11.99 10.58
CA GLU A 42 -7.38 -12.45 9.51
C GLU A 42 -7.31 -11.49 8.33
N ASN A 43 -7.78 -11.93 7.16
CA ASN A 43 -7.80 -11.15 5.92
C ASN A 43 -6.41 -10.57 5.56
N LEU A 44 -5.34 -11.36 5.74
CA LEU A 44 -3.99 -10.98 5.28
C LEU A 44 -3.81 -11.37 3.82
N PRO A 45 -3.27 -10.47 2.97
CA PRO A 45 -3.03 -10.81 1.57
C PRO A 45 -1.84 -11.77 1.44
N GLU A 46 -1.96 -12.74 0.53
CA GLU A 46 -0.86 -13.64 0.17
C GLU A 46 0.07 -12.99 -0.85
N ILE A 47 0.91 -12.06 -0.38
CA ILE A 47 1.85 -11.28 -1.19
C ILE A 47 3.27 -11.41 -0.67
N GLU A 48 4.25 -11.17 -1.55
CA GLU A 48 5.67 -11.33 -1.23
C GLU A 48 6.12 -10.45 -0.05
N ASP A 49 5.65 -9.19 0.02
CA ASP A 49 6.04 -8.30 1.12
C ASP A 49 5.53 -8.81 2.49
N VAL A 50 4.38 -9.51 2.57
CA VAL A 50 3.89 -10.16 3.81
C VAL A 50 4.76 -11.35 4.17
N ARG A 51 5.16 -12.18 3.19
CA ARG A 51 6.08 -13.30 3.42
C ARG A 51 7.43 -12.84 3.96
N ILE A 52 7.99 -11.77 3.41
CA ILE A 52 9.25 -11.20 3.90
C ILE A 52 9.13 -10.76 5.38
N VAL A 53 8.04 -10.10 5.79
CA VAL A 53 7.83 -9.72 7.20
C VAL A 53 7.68 -10.95 8.09
N GLU A 54 6.97 -11.98 7.63
CA GLU A 54 6.83 -13.27 8.32
C GLU A 54 8.20 -13.91 8.56
N GLU A 55 9.06 -13.98 7.52
CA GLU A 55 10.42 -14.50 7.61
C GLU A 55 11.29 -13.69 8.57
N ILE A 56 11.19 -12.35 8.54
CA ILE A 56 11.92 -11.47 9.46
C ILE A 56 11.51 -11.78 10.91
N LEU A 57 10.21 -11.82 11.23
CA LEU A 57 9.73 -12.10 12.59
C LEU A 57 10.14 -13.50 13.05
N THR A 58 10.06 -14.48 12.16
CA THR A 58 10.52 -15.86 12.44
C THR A 58 12.00 -15.88 12.75
N SER A 59 12.83 -15.18 11.98
CA SER A 59 14.28 -15.08 12.24
C SER A 59 14.60 -14.38 13.56
N MET A 60 13.70 -13.53 14.04
CA MET A 60 13.83 -12.87 15.35
C MET A 60 13.43 -13.78 16.51
N GLY A 61 12.79 -14.91 16.25
CA GLY A 61 12.35 -15.89 17.24
C GLY A 61 10.84 -15.95 17.50
N ALA A 62 10.02 -15.23 16.69
CA ALA A 62 8.57 -15.38 16.76
C ALA A 62 8.13 -16.75 16.23
N ALA A 63 7.12 -17.37 16.85
CA ALA A 63 6.46 -18.54 16.31
C ALA A 63 5.27 -18.12 15.45
N ILE A 64 5.28 -18.52 14.17
CA ILE A 64 4.24 -18.16 13.20
C ILE A 64 3.63 -19.42 12.62
N SER A 65 2.30 -19.43 12.49
CA SER A 65 1.56 -20.51 11.84
C SER A 65 0.36 -19.97 11.08
N ARG A 66 0.01 -20.62 9.97
CA ARG A 66 -1.20 -20.29 9.20
C ARG A 66 -2.29 -21.30 9.47
N THR A 67 -3.51 -20.82 9.56
CA THR A 67 -4.71 -21.64 9.67
C THR A 67 -5.24 -22.02 8.28
N PRO A 68 -6.12 -23.02 8.14
CA PRO A 68 -6.63 -23.47 6.83
C PRO A 68 -7.39 -22.39 6.05
N ASP A 69 -7.94 -21.38 6.72
CA ASP A 69 -8.62 -20.23 6.14
C ASP A 69 -7.66 -19.08 5.74
N GLY A 70 -6.34 -19.30 5.84
CA GLY A 70 -5.32 -18.32 5.47
C GLY A 70 -4.96 -17.31 6.57
N SER A 71 -5.65 -17.35 7.73
CA SER A 71 -5.31 -16.46 8.86
C SER A 71 -3.93 -16.79 9.42
N MET A 72 -3.24 -15.80 9.97
CA MET A 72 -1.89 -15.94 10.52
C MET A 72 -1.90 -15.77 12.03
N ARG A 73 -1.45 -16.79 12.74
CA ARG A 73 -1.20 -16.73 14.19
C ARG A 73 0.26 -16.38 14.42
N ILE A 74 0.52 -15.33 15.19
CA ILE A 74 1.86 -14.84 15.53
C ILE A 74 2.01 -14.85 17.05
N ASP A 75 2.97 -15.60 17.56
CA ASP A 75 3.40 -15.57 18.96
C ASP A 75 4.78 -14.89 19.05
N PRO A 76 4.86 -13.65 19.53
CA PRO A 76 6.11 -12.92 19.64
C PRO A 76 6.90 -13.20 20.93
N SER A 77 6.45 -14.11 21.78
CA SER A 77 7.04 -14.38 23.10
C SER A 77 8.48 -14.88 23.02
N GLY A 78 8.84 -15.58 21.94
CA GLY A 78 10.18 -16.12 21.68
C GLY A 78 11.19 -15.12 21.09
N ILE A 79 10.78 -13.88 20.79
CA ILE A 79 11.68 -12.88 20.20
C ILE A 79 12.84 -12.57 21.14
N ASN A 80 14.07 -12.79 20.66
CA ASN A 80 15.29 -12.64 21.43
C ASN A 80 16.36 -11.78 20.74
N THR A 81 16.12 -11.38 19.48
CA THR A 81 16.99 -10.44 18.75
C THR A 81 16.28 -9.13 18.46
N PHE A 82 17.00 -8.01 18.49
CA PHE A 82 16.51 -6.65 18.29
C PHE A 82 17.29 -5.92 17.19
N SER A 83 18.16 -6.66 16.51
CA SER A 83 18.95 -6.21 15.37
C SER A 83 18.44 -6.95 14.13
N VAL A 84 17.88 -6.18 13.21
CA VAL A 84 17.30 -6.68 11.96
C VAL A 84 18.03 -6.02 10.81
N THR A 85 19.09 -6.69 10.36
CA THR A 85 20.01 -6.21 9.33
C THR A 85 20.12 -7.24 8.22
N GLY A 86 20.61 -6.84 7.04
CA GLY A 86 20.76 -7.72 5.89
C GLY A 86 19.93 -7.29 4.67
N GLU A 87 20.14 -7.97 3.56
CA GLU A 87 19.55 -7.61 2.27
C GLU A 87 18.02 -7.68 2.28
N MET A 88 17.44 -8.68 2.92
CA MET A 88 15.99 -8.87 3.02
C MET A 88 15.30 -7.65 3.65
N VAL A 89 15.88 -7.11 4.71
CA VAL A 89 15.37 -5.93 5.43
C VAL A 89 15.57 -4.66 4.62
N SER A 90 16.74 -4.51 3.99
CA SER A 90 17.04 -3.34 3.17
C SER A 90 16.21 -3.27 1.87
N SER A 91 15.72 -4.40 1.37
CA SER A 91 14.86 -4.45 0.18
C SER A 91 13.44 -3.96 0.43
N MET A 92 12.97 -3.98 1.70
CA MET A 92 11.60 -3.63 2.06
C MET A 92 11.51 -2.46 3.04
N ARG A 93 10.95 -1.34 2.61
CA ARG A 93 10.82 -0.14 3.45
C ARG A 93 9.91 -0.31 4.67
N ALA A 94 8.91 -1.19 4.59
CA ALA A 94 8.01 -1.46 5.71
C ALA A 94 8.73 -2.07 6.93
N SER A 95 9.95 -2.60 6.77
CA SER A 95 10.81 -3.03 7.87
C SER A 95 11.03 -1.95 8.93
N TYR A 96 10.89 -0.66 8.58
CA TYR A 96 10.95 0.42 9.57
C TYR A 96 9.87 0.38 10.64
N TYR A 97 8.72 -0.26 10.42
CA TYR A 97 7.72 -0.39 11.48
C TYR A 97 8.24 -1.25 12.66
N LEU A 98 9.22 -2.11 12.39
CA LEU A 98 9.95 -2.83 13.45
C LEU A 98 10.68 -1.88 14.41
N LEU A 99 11.14 -0.70 13.94
CA LEU A 99 11.80 0.28 14.80
C LEU A 99 10.88 0.72 15.95
N GLY A 100 9.64 1.13 15.64
CA GLY A 100 8.66 1.55 16.64
C GLY A 100 8.20 0.41 17.54
N ALA A 101 7.92 -0.76 16.96
CA ALA A 101 7.47 -1.92 17.71
C ALA A 101 8.54 -2.45 18.69
N LEU A 102 9.79 -2.60 18.23
CA LEU A 102 10.91 -3.06 19.07
C LEU A 102 11.28 -2.04 20.14
N LEU A 103 11.37 -0.75 19.76
CA LEU A 103 11.63 0.31 20.72
C LEU A 103 10.54 0.39 21.78
N GLY A 104 9.27 0.27 21.38
CA GLY A 104 8.13 0.22 22.29
C GLY A 104 8.24 -0.95 23.28
N ARG A 105 8.49 -2.15 22.81
CA ARG A 105 8.51 -3.36 23.65
C ARG A 105 9.80 -3.53 24.43
N TYR A 106 10.95 -3.41 23.77
CA TYR A 106 12.26 -3.81 24.31
C TYR A 106 13.17 -2.64 24.63
N LYS A 107 12.77 -1.40 24.31
CA LYS A 107 13.57 -0.16 24.52
C LYS A 107 14.87 -0.15 23.72
N LYS A 108 15.00 -1.00 22.73
CA LYS A 108 16.15 -1.09 21.83
C LYS A 108 15.75 -1.67 20.48
N ALA A 109 16.32 -1.14 19.41
CA ALA A 109 16.15 -1.62 18.05
C ALA A 109 17.36 -1.26 17.19
N GLU A 110 17.71 -2.13 16.27
CA GLU A 110 18.68 -1.83 15.21
C GLU A 110 18.09 -2.33 13.88
N ILE A 111 17.84 -1.40 12.96
CA ILE A 111 17.17 -1.71 11.68
C ILE A 111 18.07 -1.21 10.54
N ALA A 112 18.33 -2.07 9.54
CA ALA A 112 19.06 -1.64 8.35
C ALA A 112 18.33 -0.50 7.63
N LEU A 113 19.08 0.47 7.14
CA LEU A 113 18.54 1.50 6.25
C LEU A 113 18.07 0.83 4.95
N PRO A 114 16.84 1.08 4.50
CA PRO A 114 16.41 0.54 3.22
C PRO A 114 17.24 1.15 2.10
N GLY A 115 17.48 0.36 1.09
CA GLY A 115 18.11 0.81 -0.15
C GLY A 115 17.32 1.93 -0.84
N GLY A 116 17.92 2.53 -1.84
CA GLY A 116 17.27 3.56 -2.66
C GLY A 116 15.94 3.09 -3.23
N CYS A 117 15.00 4.00 -3.39
CA CYS A 117 13.71 3.72 -4.02
C CYS A 117 13.65 4.38 -5.40
N ALA A 118 13.22 3.64 -6.42
CA ALA A 118 13.12 4.14 -7.78
C ALA A 118 12.17 5.35 -7.93
N ILE A 119 11.18 5.47 -7.04
CA ILE A 119 10.12 6.51 -7.10
C ILE A 119 10.47 7.82 -6.37
N GLY A 120 11.60 7.91 -5.66
CA GLY A 120 12.05 9.15 -5.00
C GLY A 120 12.69 8.94 -3.63
N GLN A 121 13.17 10.05 -3.05
CA GLN A 121 13.72 10.08 -1.71
C GLN A 121 12.61 9.88 -0.68
N ARG A 122 12.87 9.06 0.33
CA ARG A 122 11.96 8.83 1.45
C ARG A 122 12.75 8.97 2.75
N PRO A 123 13.03 10.21 3.17
CA PRO A 123 13.81 10.47 4.37
C PRO A 123 13.12 9.89 5.61
N ILE A 124 13.91 9.51 6.60
CA ILE A 124 13.42 8.97 7.89
C ILE A 124 13.51 10.00 9.02
N ASP A 125 13.77 11.25 8.68
CA ASP A 125 13.93 12.37 9.61
C ASP A 125 12.74 12.52 10.56
N GLN A 126 11.50 12.40 10.03
CA GLN A 126 10.29 12.49 10.84
C GLN A 126 10.13 11.29 11.79
N HIS A 127 10.57 10.09 11.39
CA HIS A 127 10.63 8.93 12.28
C HIS A 127 11.60 9.19 13.45
N ILE A 128 12.81 9.66 13.14
CA ILE A 128 13.85 9.98 14.13
C ILE A 128 13.40 11.10 15.05
N LYS A 129 12.81 12.17 14.50
CA LYS A 129 12.26 13.30 15.26
C LYS A 129 11.26 12.82 16.31
N GLY A 130 10.30 12.00 15.90
CA GLY A 130 9.27 11.48 16.80
C GLY A 130 9.83 10.55 17.87
N MET A 131 10.72 9.63 17.51
CA MET A 131 11.33 8.71 18.48
C MET A 131 12.21 9.46 19.50
N ARG A 132 12.98 10.48 19.08
CA ARG A 132 13.75 11.34 19.99
C ARG A 132 12.85 12.13 20.94
N ALA A 133 11.73 12.63 20.45
CA ALA A 133 10.76 13.32 21.30
C ALA A 133 10.19 12.41 22.40
N LEU A 134 10.02 11.12 22.12
CA LEU A 134 9.64 10.09 23.09
C LEU A 134 10.77 9.71 24.07
N GLY A 135 11.98 10.27 23.92
CA GLY A 135 13.12 10.04 24.80
C GLY A 135 14.07 8.94 24.33
N ALA A 136 14.01 8.52 23.06
CA ALA A 136 14.95 7.58 22.49
C ALA A 136 16.25 8.29 22.05
N ASP A 137 17.39 7.67 22.35
CA ASP A 137 18.67 7.99 21.71
C ASP A 137 18.78 7.23 20.38
N ILE A 138 19.05 7.98 19.29
CA ILE A 138 19.08 7.42 17.94
C ILE A 138 20.36 7.83 17.24
N VAL A 139 21.08 6.82 16.76
CA VAL A 139 22.31 6.96 15.97
C VAL A 139 22.12 6.24 14.62
N ILE A 140 22.57 6.90 13.56
CA ILE A 140 22.68 6.27 12.24
C ILE A 140 24.15 5.94 12.03
N GLN A 141 24.46 4.66 11.96
CA GLN A 141 25.84 4.16 11.81
C GLN A 141 25.88 2.83 11.07
N GLY A 142 26.85 2.64 10.19
CA GLY A 142 27.08 1.37 9.51
C GLY A 142 25.89 0.92 8.64
N GLY A 143 25.16 1.85 8.03
CA GLY A 143 23.98 1.51 7.22
C GLY A 143 22.75 1.09 8.03
N SER A 144 22.73 1.33 9.34
CA SER A 144 21.61 0.99 10.23
C SER A 144 21.19 2.19 11.09
N VAL A 145 19.91 2.18 11.48
CA VAL A 145 19.35 3.03 12.54
C VAL A 145 19.39 2.23 13.83
N LYS A 146 20.12 2.72 14.81
CA LYS A 146 20.19 2.16 16.17
C LYS A 146 19.40 3.07 17.10
N ALA A 147 18.40 2.53 17.77
CA ALA A 147 17.57 3.25 18.75
C ALA A 147 17.67 2.59 20.12
N ARG A 148 17.79 3.38 21.16
CA ARG A 148 17.79 2.93 22.55
C ARG A 148 17.08 3.94 23.44
N ALA A 149 16.37 3.45 24.45
CA ALA A 149 15.78 4.27 25.49
C ALA A 149 15.83 3.52 26.82
N ASP A 150 16.13 4.22 27.91
CA ASP A 150 15.91 3.65 29.24
C ASP A 150 14.41 3.62 29.56
N LYS A 151 13.70 4.67 29.16
CA LYS A 151 12.26 4.85 29.35
C LYS A 151 11.70 5.73 28.25
N LEU A 152 10.58 5.32 27.66
CA LEU A 152 9.83 6.18 26.74
C LEU A 152 8.81 7.00 27.52
N ARG A 153 8.68 8.28 27.15
CA ARG A 153 7.74 9.23 27.75
C ARG A 153 6.91 9.89 26.69
N GLY A 154 5.63 10.10 26.98
CA GLY A 154 4.72 10.83 26.12
C GLY A 154 5.22 12.24 25.83
N ALA A 155 4.96 12.72 24.63
CA ALA A 155 5.42 14.01 24.13
C ALA A 155 4.43 14.61 23.13
N GLU A 156 4.50 15.92 22.93
CA GLU A 156 3.86 16.59 21.79
C GLU A 156 4.81 16.59 20.60
N ILE A 157 4.36 16.01 19.49
CA ILE A 157 5.16 15.79 18.28
C ILE A 157 4.43 16.40 17.11
N TYR A 158 5.01 17.45 16.51
CA TYR A 158 4.52 18.03 15.27
C TYR A 158 5.36 17.47 14.11
N LEU A 159 4.69 16.83 13.12
CA LEU A 159 5.35 16.37 11.90
C LEU A 159 5.45 17.53 10.90
N ASP A 160 6.67 17.82 10.43
CA ASP A 160 6.90 18.93 9.51
C ASP A 160 6.25 18.68 8.15
N VAL A 161 6.10 17.40 7.80
CA VAL A 161 5.37 16.92 6.63
C VAL A 161 4.47 15.75 7.03
N VAL A 162 3.31 15.62 6.38
CA VAL A 162 2.45 14.45 6.55
C VAL A 162 3.21 13.21 6.11
N SER A 163 3.44 12.28 7.03
CA SER A 163 4.18 11.05 6.77
C SER A 163 3.47 9.85 7.39
N VAL A 164 2.94 8.97 6.53
CA VAL A 164 2.29 7.73 6.94
C VAL A 164 3.24 6.87 7.78
N GLY A 165 4.46 6.64 7.25
CA GLY A 165 5.44 5.80 7.93
C GLY A 165 5.83 6.34 9.31
N ALA A 166 6.08 7.65 9.43
CA ALA A 166 6.43 8.28 10.70
C ALA A 166 5.24 8.24 11.68
N THR A 167 4.02 8.56 11.22
CA THR A 167 2.80 8.53 12.05
C THR A 167 2.62 7.15 12.69
N ILE A 168 2.63 6.08 11.87
CA ILE A 168 2.47 4.71 12.36
C ILE A 168 3.62 4.33 13.30
N ASN A 169 4.85 4.59 12.90
CA ASN A 169 6.02 4.16 13.66
C ASN A 169 6.11 4.85 15.03
N ILE A 170 5.78 6.14 15.09
CA ILE A 170 5.68 6.88 16.36
C ILE A 170 4.52 6.33 17.20
N MET A 171 3.37 6.03 16.59
CA MET A 171 2.23 5.46 17.28
C MET A 171 2.57 4.11 17.95
N LEU A 172 3.31 3.23 17.24
CA LEU A 172 3.78 1.95 17.78
C LEU A 172 4.69 2.12 19.01
N ALA A 173 5.57 3.10 19.02
CA ALA A 173 6.42 3.37 20.17
C ALA A 173 5.64 4.08 21.33
N ALA A 174 4.73 4.98 20.96
CA ALA A 174 4.00 5.83 21.91
C ALA A 174 3.01 5.05 22.79
N VAL A 175 2.43 3.93 22.29
CA VAL A 175 1.53 3.09 23.14
C VAL A 175 2.25 2.48 24.33
N ALA A 176 3.58 2.34 24.26
CA ALA A 176 4.43 1.86 25.35
C ALA A 176 5.12 2.99 26.15
N ALA A 177 4.93 4.26 25.78
CA ALA A 177 5.48 5.40 26.48
C ALA A 177 4.63 5.78 27.69
N GLU A 178 5.23 6.23 28.78
CA GLU A 178 4.49 6.69 29.95
C GLU A 178 3.89 8.08 29.72
N GLY A 179 2.62 8.25 30.02
CA GLY A 179 1.91 9.50 29.85
C GLY A 179 1.21 9.62 28.50
N GLN A 180 0.90 10.84 28.09
CA GLN A 180 0.19 11.15 26.87
C GLN A 180 1.15 11.56 25.76
N THR A 181 0.96 11.00 24.56
CA THR A 181 1.58 11.48 23.32
C THR A 181 0.53 12.12 22.43
N ILE A 182 0.88 13.27 21.84
CA ILE A 182 0.08 13.94 20.81
C ILE A 182 0.91 14.00 19.52
N ILE A 183 0.40 13.43 18.44
CA ILE A 183 1.00 13.53 17.11
C ILE A 183 0.15 14.53 16.32
N ALA A 184 0.68 15.69 15.99
CA ALA A 184 0.04 16.70 15.18
C ALA A 184 0.58 16.67 13.75
N ASN A 185 -0.25 17.08 12.79
CA ASN A 185 -0.04 16.90 11.33
C ASN A 185 0.15 15.43 10.95
N ALA A 186 -0.61 14.56 11.60
CA ALA A 186 -0.58 13.11 11.38
C ALA A 186 -1.17 12.73 10.02
N ALA A 187 -0.74 11.61 9.48
CA ALA A 187 -1.33 10.99 8.31
C ALA A 187 -2.73 10.43 8.63
N LYS A 188 -3.63 10.48 7.64
CA LYS A 188 -5.07 10.16 7.81
C LYS A 188 -5.50 8.91 7.06
N GLU A 189 -4.58 8.28 6.35
CA GLU A 189 -4.83 7.14 5.47
C GLU A 189 -5.55 6.00 6.21
N PRO A 190 -6.45 5.26 5.54
CA PRO A 190 -7.24 4.18 6.15
C PRO A 190 -6.40 3.16 6.92
N HIS A 191 -5.22 2.81 6.42
CA HIS A 191 -4.33 1.87 7.11
C HIS A 191 -3.67 2.46 8.38
N VAL A 192 -3.61 3.80 8.53
CA VAL A 192 -3.21 4.43 9.81
C VAL A 192 -4.31 4.24 10.86
N VAL A 193 -5.57 4.38 10.43
CA VAL A 193 -6.75 4.13 11.27
C VAL A 193 -6.81 2.66 11.67
N ASP A 194 -6.55 1.76 10.73
CA ASP A 194 -6.57 0.31 10.94
C ASP A 194 -5.53 -0.13 11.99
N VAL A 195 -4.29 0.40 11.90
CA VAL A 195 -3.25 0.17 12.92
C VAL A 195 -3.70 0.70 14.30
N ALA A 196 -4.33 1.87 14.36
CA ALA A 196 -4.85 2.41 15.62
C ALA A 196 -5.96 1.51 16.22
N ASN A 197 -6.85 0.99 15.37
CA ASN A 197 -7.90 0.05 15.77
C ASN A 197 -7.30 -1.27 16.28
N PHE A 198 -6.31 -1.82 15.59
CA PHE A 198 -5.59 -3.00 16.04
C PHE A 198 -4.92 -2.78 17.42
N LEU A 199 -4.22 -1.65 17.60
CA LEU A 199 -3.61 -1.30 18.89
C LEU A 199 -4.66 -1.18 19.99
N ASN A 200 -5.81 -0.55 19.71
CA ASN A 200 -6.92 -0.45 20.64
C ASN A 200 -7.54 -1.82 20.97
N MET A 201 -7.63 -2.72 19.99
CA MET A 201 -8.07 -4.11 20.22
C MET A 201 -7.10 -4.86 21.16
N MET A 202 -5.80 -4.55 21.11
CA MET A 202 -4.80 -5.07 22.05
C MET A 202 -4.84 -4.39 23.43
N GLY A 203 -5.73 -3.40 23.67
CA GLY A 203 -5.88 -2.70 24.95
C GLY A 203 -5.19 -1.34 25.05
N ALA A 204 -4.63 -0.81 23.96
CA ALA A 204 -4.11 0.55 23.91
C ALA A 204 -5.23 1.61 24.02
N ASN A 205 -4.86 2.89 24.07
CA ASN A 205 -5.81 4.00 24.04
C ASN A 205 -5.32 5.04 23.04
N VAL A 206 -5.65 4.79 21.78
CA VAL A 206 -5.35 5.65 20.63
C VAL A 206 -6.63 6.31 20.16
N LYS A 207 -6.67 7.64 20.07
CA LYS A 207 -7.81 8.42 19.64
C LYS A 207 -7.42 9.43 18.57
N GLY A 208 -8.35 9.74 17.65
CA GLY A 208 -8.15 10.75 16.62
C GLY A 208 -7.43 10.23 15.36
N ALA A 209 -7.17 8.92 15.23
CA ALA A 209 -6.71 8.35 13.96
C ALA A 209 -7.74 8.66 12.86
N GLY A 210 -7.24 9.01 11.64
CA GLY A 210 -8.09 9.54 10.56
C GLY A 210 -8.26 11.06 10.59
N THR A 211 -7.77 11.73 11.62
CA THR A 211 -7.67 13.19 11.70
C THR A 211 -6.21 13.63 11.68
N ASP A 212 -5.96 14.94 11.67
CA ASP A 212 -4.61 15.51 11.71
C ASP A 212 -3.96 15.48 13.10
N VAL A 213 -4.69 15.05 14.14
CA VAL A 213 -4.19 14.98 15.52
C VAL A 213 -4.54 13.63 16.15
N ILE A 214 -3.52 12.83 16.43
CA ILE A 214 -3.65 11.54 17.14
C ILE A 214 -3.20 11.73 18.60
N ARG A 215 -4.01 11.27 19.54
CA ARG A 215 -3.72 11.27 20.98
C ARG A 215 -3.61 9.85 21.49
N ILE A 216 -2.52 9.56 22.18
CA ILE A 216 -2.20 8.22 22.67
C ILE A 216 -1.93 8.31 24.17
N GLN A 217 -2.74 7.61 24.96
CA GLN A 217 -2.46 7.39 26.38
C GLN A 217 -1.70 6.07 26.50
N GLY A 218 -0.38 6.17 26.59
CA GLY A 218 0.50 5.01 26.64
C GLY A 218 0.69 4.41 28.03
N GLY A 219 1.59 3.43 28.13
CA GLY A 219 1.93 2.76 29.39
C GLY A 219 0.90 1.71 29.84
N ARG A 220 -0.10 1.38 29.04
CA ARG A 220 -1.05 0.29 29.32
C ARG A 220 -0.45 -1.07 28.98
N ARG A 221 -0.85 -2.09 29.73
CA ARG A 221 -0.54 -3.47 29.36
C ARG A 221 -1.34 -3.84 28.12
N LEU A 222 -0.64 -4.28 27.08
CA LEU A 222 -1.24 -4.81 25.87
C LEU A 222 -1.36 -6.33 25.98
N HIS A 223 -2.34 -6.91 25.27
CA HIS A 223 -2.63 -8.34 25.24
C HIS A 223 -2.83 -8.84 23.81
N GLY A 224 -2.82 -10.14 23.61
CA GLY A 224 -3.14 -10.76 22.33
C GLY A 224 -4.61 -10.56 21.93
N CYS A 225 -4.89 -10.59 20.63
CA CYS A 225 -6.24 -10.44 20.09
C CYS A 225 -6.40 -11.17 18.75
N THR A 226 -7.65 -11.30 18.30
CA THR A 226 -8.00 -11.62 16.91
C THR A 226 -8.38 -10.32 16.20
N TYR A 227 -7.85 -10.13 14.98
CA TYR A 227 -8.08 -8.91 14.21
C TYR A 227 -8.11 -9.17 12.71
N ALA A 228 -9.13 -8.69 12.03
CA ALA A 228 -9.22 -8.72 10.57
C ALA A 228 -8.69 -7.40 9.97
N VAL A 229 -7.72 -7.51 9.07
CA VAL A 229 -7.16 -6.35 8.33
C VAL A 229 -8.20 -5.83 7.35
N ILE A 230 -8.30 -4.51 7.20
CA ILE A 230 -9.21 -3.89 6.22
C ILE A 230 -8.88 -4.31 4.79
N PRO A 231 -9.87 -4.31 3.86
CA PRO A 231 -9.62 -4.57 2.45
C PRO A 231 -8.75 -3.48 1.80
N ASP A 232 -7.98 -3.87 0.75
CA ASP A 232 -7.02 -2.98 0.09
C ASP A 232 -7.70 -2.02 -0.89
N GLN A 233 -7.78 -0.75 -0.51
CA GLN A 233 -8.32 0.32 -1.35
C GLN A 233 -7.53 0.52 -2.67
N ILE A 234 -6.23 0.19 -2.70
CA ILE A 234 -5.41 0.37 -3.89
C ILE A 234 -5.63 -0.78 -4.87
N GLU A 235 -5.76 -2.01 -4.37
CA GLU A 235 -6.18 -3.13 -5.19
C GLU A 235 -7.58 -2.87 -5.77
N ALA A 236 -8.55 -2.47 -4.94
CA ALA A 236 -9.89 -2.12 -5.38
C ALA A 236 -9.88 -1.04 -6.46
N GLY A 237 -9.18 0.08 -6.23
CA GLY A 237 -9.04 1.15 -7.20
C GLY A 237 -8.37 0.70 -8.51
N THR A 238 -7.42 -0.23 -8.44
CA THR A 238 -6.78 -0.82 -9.62
C THR A 238 -7.78 -1.61 -10.47
N PHE A 239 -8.64 -2.43 -9.85
CA PHE A 239 -9.70 -3.15 -10.56
C PHE A 239 -10.80 -2.21 -11.10
N MET A 240 -11.14 -1.14 -10.36
CA MET A 240 -12.05 -0.09 -10.86
C MET A 240 -11.52 0.57 -12.13
N ILE A 241 -10.21 0.90 -12.15
CA ILE A 241 -9.55 1.50 -13.32
C ILE A 241 -9.46 0.47 -14.47
N ALA A 242 -9.14 -0.79 -14.18
CA ALA A 242 -9.07 -1.85 -15.18
C ALA A 242 -10.44 -2.08 -15.87
N ALA A 243 -11.53 -2.09 -15.09
CA ALA A 243 -12.90 -2.17 -15.62
C ALA A 243 -13.20 -0.99 -16.55
N ALA A 244 -12.85 0.23 -16.14
CA ALA A 244 -13.05 1.44 -16.95
C ALA A 244 -12.23 1.41 -18.25
N ALA A 245 -10.95 1.01 -18.17
CA ALA A 245 -10.01 0.97 -19.30
C ALA A 245 -10.42 -0.05 -20.37
N THR A 246 -10.97 -1.18 -19.95
CA THR A 246 -11.45 -2.26 -20.84
C THR A 246 -12.92 -2.07 -21.28
N ARG A 247 -13.56 -0.96 -20.87
CA ARG A 247 -15.00 -0.71 -21.08
C ARG A 247 -15.86 -1.86 -20.55
N GLY A 248 -15.48 -2.39 -19.39
CA GLY A 248 -16.07 -3.55 -18.74
C GLY A 248 -17.24 -3.22 -17.82
N ASP A 249 -17.73 -4.25 -17.15
CA ASP A 249 -18.78 -4.18 -16.12
C ASP A 249 -18.40 -5.13 -14.98
N VAL A 250 -17.82 -4.59 -13.91
CA VAL A 250 -17.22 -5.37 -12.84
C VAL A 250 -17.80 -4.97 -11.49
N ILE A 251 -18.15 -5.98 -10.70
CA ILE A 251 -18.52 -5.84 -9.28
C ILE A 251 -17.28 -6.13 -8.44
N ILE A 252 -16.94 -5.21 -7.57
CA ILE A 252 -15.75 -5.26 -6.71
C ILE A 252 -16.24 -5.44 -5.28
N ASN A 253 -16.12 -6.65 -4.75
CA ASN A 253 -16.61 -7.05 -3.43
C ASN A 253 -15.53 -6.86 -2.35
N ASN A 254 -15.95 -6.91 -1.07
CA ASN A 254 -15.08 -6.71 0.08
C ASN A 254 -14.35 -5.37 0.00
N VAL A 255 -15.10 -4.28 0.01
CA VAL A 255 -14.59 -2.91 -0.05
C VAL A 255 -15.18 -2.04 1.05
N ILE A 256 -14.49 -0.96 1.37
CA ILE A 256 -15.03 0.12 2.20
C ILE A 256 -15.22 1.34 1.29
N PRO A 257 -16.44 1.64 0.84
CA PRO A 257 -16.69 2.66 -0.19
C PRO A 257 -16.09 4.03 0.15
N THR A 258 -16.13 4.45 1.42
CA THR A 258 -15.56 5.72 1.86
C THR A 258 -14.03 5.81 1.67
N HIS A 259 -13.32 4.68 1.54
CA HIS A 259 -11.91 4.67 1.21
C HIS A 259 -11.62 4.90 -0.28
N LEU A 260 -12.65 4.80 -1.12
CA LEU A 260 -12.59 4.83 -2.58
C LEU A 260 -13.21 6.10 -3.19
N GLU A 261 -13.67 7.05 -2.38
CA GLU A 261 -14.36 8.27 -2.84
C GLU A 261 -13.55 9.04 -3.89
N ALA A 262 -12.25 9.22 -3.67
CA ALA A 262 -11.40 9.99 -4.59
C ALA A 262 -11.28 9.34 -5.98
N ILE A 263 -11.18 8.00 -6.06
CA ILE A 263 -11.13 7.28 -7.33
C ILE A 263 -12.51 7.18 -7.96
N SER A 264 -13.57 6.93 -7.19
CA SER A 264 -14.95 6.89 -7.65
C SER A 264 -15.34 8.22 -8.30
N ALA A 265 -15.04 9.35 -7.65
CA ALA A 265 -15.29 10.68 -8.19
C ALA A 265 -14.57 10.90 -9.53
N LYS A 266 -13.29 10.52 -9.64
CA LYS A 266 -12.51 10.69 -10.88
C LYS A 266 -13.00 9.80 -12.02
N LEU A 267 -13.43 8.58 -11.73
CA LEU A 267 -14.03 7.71 -12.74
C LEU A 267 -15.39 8.25 -13.21
N MET A 268 -16.23 8.77 -12.31
CA MET A 268 -17.47 9.44 -12.68
C MET A 268 -17.23 10.71 -13.53
N GLU A 269 -16.20 11.51 -13.21
CA GLU A 269 -15.79 12.65 -14.06
C GLU A 269 -15.36 12.17 -15.47
N CYS A 270 -14.73 10.98 -15.59
CA CYS A 270 -14.41 10.35 -16.87
C CYS A 270 -15.65 9.88 -17.65
N GLY A 271 -16.84 9.92 -17.05
CA GLY A 271 -18.08 9.42 -17.63
C GLY A 271 -18.31 7.92 -17.43
N VAL A 272 -17.59 7.30 -16.51
CA VAL A 272 -17.77 5.90 -16.09
C VAL A 272 -18.86 5.83 -15.02
N ALA A 273 -19.77 4.86 -15.13
CA ALA A 273 -20.79 4.63 -14.10
C ALA A 273 -20.14 3.90 -12.90
N VAL A 274 -20.27 4.50 -11.73
CA VAL A 274 -19.84 3.91 -10.46
C VAL A 274 -21.02 3.93 -9.50
N SER A 275 -21.36 2.77 -8.94
CA SER A 275 -22.43 2.63 -7.96
C SER A 275 -21.98 1.77 -6.79
N GLU A 276 -22.44 2.13 -5.60
CA GLU A 276 -22.21 1.41 -4.36
C GLU A 276 -23.43 0.55 -4.02
N GLY A 277 -23.20 -0.58 -3.38
CA GLY A 277 -24.24 -1.45 -2.88
C GLY A 277 -23.77 -2.26 -1.67
N ASP A 278 -24.73 -2.94 -1.06
CA ASP A 278 -24.57 -3.81 0.09
C ASP A 278 -25.38 -5.09 -0.19
N ASP A 279 -24.77 -6.24 -0.07
CA ASP A 279 -25.44 -7.54 -0.25
C ASP A 279 -25.97 -8.13 1.08
N GLY A 280 -25.90 -7.35 2.18
CA GLY A 280 -26.29 -7.72 3.53
C GLY A 280 -25.18 -8.44 4.31
N ARG A 281 -24.00 -8.61 3.71
CA ARG A 281 -22.76 -9.09 4.36
C ARG A 281 -21.64 -8.10 4.21
N ASP A 282 -21.37 -7.70 2.94
CA ASP A 282 -20.25 -6.84 2.58
C ASP A 282 -20.71 -5.73 1.63
N PHE A 283 -19.99 -4.62 1.65
CA PHE A 283 -20.14 -3.59 0.64
C PHE A 283 -19.44 -3.97 -0.66
N PHE A 284 -20.04 -3.54 -1.77
CA PHE A 284 -19.43 -3.66 -3.09
C PHE A 284 -19.51 -2.34 -3.85
N ILE A 285 -18.63 -2.19 -4.84
CA ILE A 285 -18.69 -1.14 -5.86
C ILE A 285 -18.80 -1.80 -7.22
N ARG A 286 -19.78 -1.35 -8.04
CA ARG A 286 -19.90 -1.73 -9.45
C ARG A 286 -19.36 -0.60 -10.30
N VAL A 287 -18.49 -0.94 -11.24
CA VAL A 287 -17.93 -0.02 -12.25
C VAL A 287 -18.35 -0.53 -13.62
N SER A 288 -19.03 0.32 -14.39
CA SER A 288 -19.48 -0.02 -15.76
C SER A 288 -19.14 1.11 -16.72
N ALA A 289 -18.54 0.77 -17.85
CA ALA A 289 -18.15 1.71 -18.89
C ALA A 289 -18.52 1.14 -20.27
N ASP A 290 -19.40 1.84 -20.99
CA ASP A 290 -19.81 1.44 -22.35
C ASP A 290 -19.10 2.27 -23.44
N LYS A 291 -18.53 3.41 -23.08
CA LYS A 291 -17.95 4.37 -23.99
C LYS A 291 -16.50 4.64 -23.64
N ARG A 292 -15.76 5.22 -24.57
CA ARG A 292 -14.42 5.76 -24.33
C ARG A 292 -14.47 6.78 -23.19
N PRO A 293 -13.67 6.63 -22.14
CA PRO A 293 -13.64 7.60 -21.03
C PRO A 293 -13.17 8.96 -21.51
N ARG A 294 -13.64 10.03 -20.86
CA ARG A 294 -13.19 11.40 -21.11
C ARG A 294 -11.93 11.71 -20.30
N ALA A 295 -11.09 12.59 -20.81
CA ALA A 295 -9.92 13.08 -20.11
C ALA A 295 -10.30 13.88 -18.86
N VAL A 296 -9.54 13.68 -17.78
CA VAL A 296 -9.69 14.39 -16.50
C VAL A 296 -8.31 14.72 -15.94
N ASN A 297 -8.25 15.77 -15.11
CA ASN A 297 -7.00 16.12 -14.43
C ASN A 297 -6.88 15.41 -13.09
N ILE A 298 -5.67 14.92 -12.80
CA ILE A 298 -5.34 14.26 -11.55
C ILE A 298 -4.27 15.06 -10.80
N LYS A 299 -4.47 15.20 -9.50
CA LYS A 299 -3.50 15.76 -8.58
C LYS A 299 -3.37 14.82 -7.39
N THR A 300 -2.20 14.21 -7.21
CA THR A 300 -1.97 13.35 -6.05
C THR A 300 -1.80 14.18 -4.78
N LEU A 301 -2.45 13.76 -3.71
CA LEU A 301 -2.45 14.42 -2.40
C LEU A 301 -2.52 13.35 -1.29
N PRO A 302 -2.08 13.68 -0.06
CA PRO A 302 -2.39 12.84 1.11
C PRO A 302 -3.89 12.60 1.24
N TYR A 303 -4.26 11.48 1.81
CA TYR A 303 -5.67 11.11 2.03
C TYR A 303 -6.44 12.24 2.78
N PRO A 304 -7.69 12.58 2.36
CA PRO A 304 -8.53 11.88 1.40
C PRO A 304 -8.38 12.32 -0.07
N GLY A 305 -7.26 12.95 -0.44
CA GLY A 305 -6.99 13.29 -1.83
C GLY A 305 -6.70 12.07 -2.70
N PHE A 306 -6.52 12.28 -4.02
CA PHE A 306 -6.25 11.19 -4.95
C PHE A 306 -4.92 10.49 -4.60
N PRO A 307 -4.95 9.16 -4.33
CA PRO A 307 -3.78 8.45 -3.84
C PRO A 307 -2.70 8.31 -4.91
N THR A 308 -1.46 8.62 -4.54
CA THR A 308 -0.30 8.49 -5.43
C THR A 308 -0.13 7.05 -5.94
N ASP A 309 -0.59 6.03 -5.20
CA ASP A 309 -0.52 4.61 -5.60
C ASP A 309 -1.49 4.25 -6.74
N LEU A 310 -2.49 5.08 -7.05
CA LEU A 310 -3.38 4.94 -8.20
C LEU A 310 -3.03 5.88 -9.36
N GLN A 311 -1.99 6.72 -9.22
CA GLN A 311 -1.58 7.66 -10.26
C GLN A 311 -1.15 6.94 -11.53
N GLN A 312 -0.29 5.91 -11.44
CA GLN A 312 0.21 5.15 -12.58
C GLN A 312 -0.89 4.31 -13.26
N PRO A 313 -1.72 3.55 -12.52
CA PRO A 313 -2.92 2.92 -13.07
C PRO A 313 -3.86 3.90 -13.80
N MET A 314 -4.13 5.06 -13.18
CA MET A 314 -5.00 6.07 -13.79
C MET A 314 -4.41 6.66 -15.07
N MET A 315 -3.08 6.85 -15.13
CA MET A 315 -2.41 7.28 -16.36
C MET A 315 -2.60 6.29 -17.51
N ALA A 316 -2.59 4.98 -17.23
CA ALA A 316 -2.86 3.96 -18.24
C ALA A 316 -4.28 4.08 -18.83
N LEU A 317 -5.29 4.34 -17.99
CA LEU A 317 -6.65 4.64 -18.45
C LEU A 317 -6.68 5.92 -19.30
N LEU A 318 -6.08 7.00 -18.79
CA LEU A 318 -6.10 8.31 -19.45
C LEU A 318 -5.32 8.34 -20.77
N ALA A 319 -4.38 7.40 -20.96
CA ALA A 319 -3.67 7.26 -22.25
C ALA A 319 -4.60 6.95 -23.43
N THR A 320 -5.80 6.37 -23.17
CA THR A 320 -6.81 6.12 -24.20
C THR A 320 -8.08 6.98 -24.02
N ALA A 321 -8.10 7.94 -23.10
CA ALA A 321 -9.25 8.81 -22.88
C ALA A 321 -9.45 9.80 -24.04
N GLU A 322 -10.66 10.35 -24.17
CA GLU A 322 -10.95 11.39 -25.14
C GLU A 322 -10.53 12.77 -24.61
N GLY A 323 -9.52 13.40 -25.24
CA GLY A 323 -8.98 14.69 -24.86
C GLY A 323 -7.63 14.61 -24.16
N ASN A 324 -7.26 15.71 -23.48
CA ASN A 324 -5.96 15.85 -22.81
C ASN A 324 -6.12 15.89 -21.30
N SER A 325 -5.25 15.17 -20.58
CA SER A 325 -5.22 15.14 -19.13
C SER A 325 -3.89 15.69 -18.59
N PHE A 326 -3.96 16.37 -17.44
CA PHE A 326 -2.77 16.76 -16.68
C PHE A 326 -2.72 15.93 -15.39
N ILE A 327 -1.59 15.27 -15.18
CA ILE A 327 -1.34 14.48 -13.96
C ILE A 327 -0.20 15.13 -13.20
N MET A 328 -0.52 15.70 -12.02
CA MET A 328 0.45 16.33 -11.13
C MET A 328 0.76 15.41 -9.97
N GLU A 329 2.02 14.95 -9.87
CA GLU A 329 2.50 14.10 -8.78
C GLU A 329 3.16 14.94 -7.67
N ASN A 330 2.48 15.08 -6.53
CA ASN A 330 2.96 15.92 -5.43
C ASN A 330 3.64 15.16 -4.30
N ILE A 331 3.55 13.82 -4.30
CA ILE A 331 4.06 12.99 -3.20
C ILE A 331 5.51 12.56 -3.49
N PHE A 332 5.76 12.04 -4.70
CA PHE A 332 7.08 11.51 -5.08
C PHE A 332 7.69 12.24 -6.28
N GLU A 333 9.03 12.33 -6.30
CA GLU A 333 9.77 13.04 -7.34
C GLU A 333 9.85 12.29 -8.67
N ASN A 334 10.00 10.95 -8.60
CA ASN A 334 10.31 10.09 -9.76
C ASN A 334 9.22 9.04 -9.98
N ARG A 335 7.95 9.46 -10.09
CA ARG A 335 6.85 8.48 -10.21
C ARG A 335 6.26 8.35 -11.61
N PHE A 336 7.03 8.75 -12.62
CA PHE A 336 6.68 8.62 -14.03
C PHE A 336 7.56 7.60 -14.79
N ASN A 337 8.25 6.72 -14.08
CA ASN A 337 9.17 5.72 -14.66
C ASN A 337 8.51 4.73 -15.63
N HIS A 338 7.19 4.57 -15.58
CA HIS A 338 6.40 3.72 -16.48
C HIS A 338 6.08 4.37 -17.83
N VAL A 339 6.28 5.69 -17.96
CA VAL A 339 5.92 6.43 -19.18
C VAL A 339 6.67 5.93 -20.42
N PRO A 340 8.00 5.63 -20.36
CA PRO A 340 8.70 5.05 -21.52
C PRO A 340 8.10 3.71 -21.98
N GLU A 341 7.57 2.92 -21.06
CA GLU A 341 6.92 1.65 -21.38
C GLU A 341 5.57 1.87 -22.06
N LEU A 342 4.75 2.81 -21.58
CA LEU A 342 3.50 3.21 -22.24
C LEU A 342 3.75 3.80 -23.62
N ALA A 343 4.85 4.52 -23.83
CA ALA A 343 5.24 5.06 -25.15
C ALA A 343 5.53 3.95 -26.17
N LYS A 344 6.07 2.78 -25.75
CA LYS A 344 6.22 1.61 -26.64
C LYS A 344 4.88 1.09 -27.16
N MET A 345 3.80 1.30 -26.39
CA MET A 345 2.43 0.93 -26.78
C MET A 345 1.74 1.99 -27.65
N GLY A 346 2.42 3.12 -27.93
CA GLY A 346 1.87 4.24 -28.72
C GLY A 346 1.20 5.34 -27.90
N ALA A 347 1.36 5.37 -26.57
CA ALA A 347 0.83 6.45 -25.74
C ALA A 347 1.56 7.77 -26.02
N SER A 348 0.82 8.89 -26.08
CA SER A 348 1.35 10.25 -26.22
C SER A 348 1.41 10.93 -24.85
N ILE A 349 2.57 10.88 -24.22
CA ILE A 349 2.78 11.42 -22.86
C ILE A 349 4.05 12.26 -22.83
N SER A 350 3.96 13.49 -22.35
CA SER A 350 5.10 14.36 -22.09
C SER A 350 5.20 14.73 -20.61
N ILE A 351 6.43 14.76 -20.10
CA ILE A 351 6.70 15.04 -18.68
C ILE A 351 7.44 16.38 -18.57
N SER A 352 6.95 17.25 -17.71
CA SER A 352 7.62 18.48 -17.30
C SER A 352 7.63 18.57 -15.78
N SER A 353 8.80 18.39 -15.17
CA SER A 353 8.97 18.38 -13.72
C SER A 353 8.06 17.32 -13.05
N ARG A 354 7.12 17.73 -12.22
CA ARG A 354 6.16 16.87 -11.49
C ARG A 354 4.81 16.75 -12.21
N THR A 355 4.72 17.15 -13.46
CA THR A 355 3.46 17.10 -14.22
C THR A 355 3.67 16.32 -15.52
N ALA A 356 2.78 15.38 -15.76
CA ALA A 356 2.65 14.72 -17.05
C ALA A 356 1.44 15.26 -17.79
N THR A 357 1.62 15.57 -19.09
CA THR A 357 0.53 15.82 -20.03
C THR A 357 0.29 14.55 -20.81
N VAL A 358 -0.92 14.03 -20.76
CA VAL A 358 -1.35 12.81 -21.43
C VAL A 358 -2.34 13.20 -22.51
N GLU A 359 -1.96 13.01 -23.78
CA GLU A 359 -2.85 13.16 -24.93
C GLU A 359 -3.48 11.79 -25.22
N GLY A 360 -4.77 11.67 -25.03
CA GLY A 360 -5.45 10.39 -25.18
C GLY A 360 -5.49 9.94 -26.64
N VAL A 361 -4.83 8.81 -26.91
CA VAL A 361 -4.84 8.17 -28.24
C VAL A 361 -6.09 7.30 -28.43
N GLU A 362 -6.45 6.97 -29.67
CA GLU A 362 -7.64 6.15 -29.94
C GLU A 362 -7.46 4.71 -29.40
N ARG A 363 -6.24 4.18 -29.49
CA ARG A 363 -5.88 2.82 -29.06
C ARG A 363 -4.40 2.71 -28.71
N LEU A 364 -4.10 1.78 -27.83
CA LEU A 364 -2.74 1.29 -27.56
C LEU A 364 -2.52 -0.03 -28.30
N TYR A 365 -1.25 -0.36 -28.54
CA TYR A 365 -0.85 -1.59 -29.21
C TYR A 365 -0.03 -2.48 -28.29
N GLY A 366 -0.13 -3.79 -28.49
CA GLY A 366 0.66 -4.76 -27.76
C GLY A 366 2.16 -4.55 -27.95
N ALA A 367 2.93 -4.70 -26.87
CA ALA A 367 4.38 -4.49 -26.86
C ALA A 367 5.08 -5.32 -25.78
N PRO A 368 6.40 -5.56 -25.93
CA PRO A 368 7.22 -6.07 -24.82
C PRO A 368 7.52 -4.97 -23.81
N LEU A 369 7.10 -5.19 -22.57
CA LEU A 369 7.12 -4.23 -21.47
C LEU A 369 7.94 -4.76 -20.29
N CYS A 370 8.44 -3.83 -19.46
CA CYS A 370 9.20 -4.13 -18.27
C CYS A 370 8.66 -3.36 -17.07
N ALA A 371 8.20 -4.06 -16.03
CA ALA A 371 7.78 -3.43 -14.79
C ALA A 371 8.99 -2.84 -14.05
N SER A 372 8.91 -1.56 -13.69
CA SER A 372 9.97 -0.86 -12.93
C SER A 372 9.72 -0.82 -11.42
N ASP A 373 8.47 -0.96 -11.03
CA ASP A 373 7.99 -1.02 -9.65
C ASP A 373 6.59 -1.63 -9.59
N LEU A 374 6.07 -1.82 -8.36
CA LEU A 374 4.78 -2.44 -8.09
C LEU A 374 3.61 -1.77 -8.84
N ARG A 375 3.49 -0.45 -8.76
CA ARG A 375 2.34 0.29 -9.33
C ARG A 375 2.51 0.55 -10.83
N ALA A 376 3.76 0.72 -11.27
CA ALA A 376 4.10 0.71 -12.69
C ALA A 376 3.69 -0.61 -13.35
N GLY A 377 4.03 -1.73 -12.72
CA GLY A 377 3.64 -3.05 -13.21
C GLY A 377 2.12 -3.20 -13.37
N ALA A 378 1.35 -2.79 -12.35
CA ALA A 378 -0.12 -2.80 -12.43
C ALA A 378 -0.67 -1.88 -13.54
N ALA A 379 -0.08 -0.68 -13.72
CA ALA A 379 -0.45 0.23 -14.79
C ALA A 379 -0.20 -0.38 -16.18
N LEU A 380 0.93 -1.08 -16.36
CA LEU A 380 1.25 -1.76 -17.61
C LEU A 380 0.30 -2.95 -17.88
N VAL A 381 -0.14 -3.67 -16.84
CA VAL A 381 -1.18 -4.70 -16.99
C VAL A 381 -2.48 -4.07 -17.49
N ILE A 382 -2.93 -2.97 -16.88
CA ILE A 382 -4.16 -2.26 -17.32
C ILE A 382 -4.02 -1.78 -18.77
N ALA A 383 -2.89 -1.18 -19.13
CA ALA A 383 -2.64 -0.73 -20.51
C ALA A 383 -2.66 -1.90 -21.49
N ALA A 384 -2.04 -3.03 -21.16
CA ALA A 384 -2.03 -4.23 -21.97
C ALA A 384 -3.41 -4.86 -22.16
N LEU A 385 -4.26 -4.86 -21.10
CA LEU A 385 -5.64 -5.34 -21.19
C LEU A 385 -6.49 -4.48 -22.15
N ALA A 386 -6.23 -3.17 -22.21
CA ALA A 386 -6.95 -2.23 -23.07
C ALA A 386 -6.36 -2.13 -24.50
N ALA A 387 -5.17 -2.65 -24.73
CA ALA A 387 -4.45 -2.56 -26.01
C ALA A 387 -4.99 -3.53 -27.06
N GLU A 388 -4.68 -3.27 -28.34
CA GLU A 388 -4.87 -4.23 -29.42
C GLU A 388 -3.62 -5.10 -29.58
N GLY A 389 -3.79 -6.43 -29.58
CA GLY A 389 -2.73 -7.41 -29.78
C GLY A 389 -2.09 -7.91 -28.48
N GLU A 390 -0.97 -8.61 -28.62
CA GLU A 390 -0.27 -9.29 -27.53
C GLU A 390 0.77 -8.38 -26.89
N SER A 391 0.79 -8.34 -25.56
CA SER A 391 1.85 -7.72 -24.75
C SER A 391 2.53 -8.77 -23.87
N THR A 392 3.81 -8.59 -23.61
CA THR A 392 4.54 -9.31 -22.56
C THR A 392 5.03 -8.33 -21.50
N ILE A 393 4.90 -8.70 -20.23
CA ILE A 393 5.36 -7.85 -19.10
C ILE A 393 6.34 -8.66 -18.28
N SER A 394 7.60 -8.26 -18.30
CA SER A 394 8.68 -8.84 -17.50
C SER A 394 8.79 -8.20 -16.12
N HIS A 395 9.62 -8.78 -15.23
CA HIS A 395 9.85 -8.33 -13.86
C HIS A 395 8.56 -8.30 -13.00
N ILE A 396 7.65 -9.25 -13.23
CA ILE A 396 6.37 -9.32 -12.50
C ILE A 396 6.51 -9.57 -10.99
N HIS A 397 7.70 -9.96 -10.53
CA HIS A 397 8.01 -10.04 -9.10
C HIS A 397 7.75 -8.71 -8.38
N PHE A 398 7.82 -7.55 -9.07
CA PHE A 398 7.38 -6.28 -8.49
C PHE A 398 5.88 -6.25 -8.23
N ILE A 399 5.07 -6.87 -9.09
CA ILE A 399 3.60 -6.95 -8.95
C ILE A 399 3.24 -7.88 -7.79
N ASP A 400 3.93 -9.03 -7.68
CA ASP A 400 3.73 -10.05 -6.63
C ASP A 400 3.96 -9.49 -5.22
N ARG A 401 4.69 -8.39 -5.09
CA ARG A 401 4.91 -7.70 -3.83
C ARG A 401 3.65 -7.11 -3.22
N GLY A 402 2.60 -6.90 -3.99
CA GLY A 402 1.44 -6.17 -3.46
C GLY A 402 0.10 -6.42 -4.13
N TYR A 403 0.03 -7.33 -5.10
CA TYR A 403 -1.23 -7.80 -5.67
C TYR A 403 -1.29 -9.32 -5.53
N GLU A 404 -2.28 -9.78 -4.79
CA GLU A 404 -2.53 -11.19 -4.57
C GLU A 404 -3.19 -11.81 -5.81
N PHE A 405 -2.53 -12.80 -6.42
CA PHE A 405 -3.03 -13.58 -7.57
C PHE A 405 -3.66 -12.72 -8.67
N LEU A 406 -3.02 -11.59 -9.03
CA LEU A 406 -3.57 -10.60 -9.96
C LEU A 406 -4.05 -11.22 -11.27
N GLU A 407 -3.24 -12.12 -11.87
CA GLU A 407 -3.58 -12.76 -13.13
C GLU A 407 -4.76 -13.73 -13.00
N GLN A 408 -4.95 -14.36 -11.84
CA GLN A 408 -6.07 -15.27 -11.60
C GLN A 408 -7.38 -14.47 -11.45
N LYS A 409 -7.34 -13.37 -10.67
CA LYS A 409 -8.47 -12.46 -10.49
C LYS A 409 -8.89 -11.83 -11.82
N LEU A 410 -7.92 -11.36 -12.63
CA LEU A 410 -8.22 -10.80 -13.96
C LEU A 410 -8.77 -11.85 -14.92
N ARG A 411 -8.23 -13.07 -14.90
CA ARG A 411 -8.73 -14.18 -15.72
C ARG A 411 -10.17 -14.55 -15.35
N ALA A 412 -10.52 -14.54 -14.08
CA ALA A 412 -11.88 -14.75 -13.61
C ALA A 412 -12.87 -13.67 -14.13
N LEU A 413 -12.35 -12.47 -14.43
CA LEU A 413 -13.11 -11.39 -15.07
C LEU A 413 -13.10 -11.46 -16.61
N GLY A 414 -12.55 -12.53 -17.22
CA GLY A 414 -12.53 -12.74 -18.67
C GLY A 414 -11.28 -12.23 -19.40
N ALA A 415 -10.27 -11.73 -18.67
CA ALA A 415 -8.99 -11.34 -19.29
C ALA A 415 -8.26 -12.53 -19.89
N ASP A 416 -7.59 -12.30 -21.01
CA ASP A 416 -6.65 -13.25 -21.60
C ASP A 416 -5.23 -12.93 -21.10
N ILE A 417 -4.95 -13.40 -19.92
CA ILE A 417 -3.67 -13.21 -19.24
C ILE A 417 -3.12 -14.54 -18.75
N THR A 418 -1.84 -14.79 -18.97
CA THR A 418 -1.14 -16.00 -18.53
C THR A 418 0.19 -15.64 -17.89
N ARG A 419 0.45 -16.21 -16.72
CA ARG A 419 1.78 -16.20 -16.09
C ARG A 419 2.62 -17.32 -16.69
N ILE A 420 3.81 -16.99 -17.17
CA ILE A 420 4.77 -17.92 -17.74
C ILE A 420 6.02 -17.91 -16.85
N GLU A 421 6.40 -19.08 -16.40
CA GLU A 421 7.63 -19.32 -15.61
C GLU A 421 8.72 -19.81 -16.57
N GLU A 422 9.87 -19.10 -16.65
CA GLU A 422 11.07 -19.52 -17.41
C GLU A 422 12.19 -19.96 -16.47
#